data_20f9c91550ea1ac29c4ff56f88ea212f
#
_entry.id   20f9c91550ea1ac29c4ff56f88ea212f
#
_cell.length_a   1.000
_cell.length_b   1.000
_cell.length_c   1.000
_cell.angle_alpha   90.00
_cell.angle_beta   90.00
_cell.angle_gamma   90.00
#
_symmetry.space_group_name_H-M   'P 1'
#
loop_
_entity.id
_entity.type
_entity.pdbx_description
1 polymer ?
#
loop_
_entity_poly.entity_id
_entity_poly.type
_entity_poly.pdbx_seq_one_letter_code
_entity_poly.pdbx_strand_id
1 'polypeptide(L)'
;KAKPIIDIVVGVTDFDKVMLHNEQLRQVGIFYRGSDVERQLLYVMGDMENDTRTHHIHIVKWNGTEWKNYIHFRDYLNDNENMALQYQKVKEELESKYADNRVAYTHGKQDMIDIILDNQLNG
;
A
#
# COMPACT_ATOMS: atom_id res chain seq x y z
N LYS A 1 6.10 18.77 -7.34
CA LYS A 1 5.09 18.16 -6.50
C LYS A 1 4.86 16.71 -6.93
N ALA A 2 5.07 15.77 -6.03
CA ALA A 2 4.88 14.35 -6.34
C ALA A 2 3.41 14.05 -6.56
N LYS A 3 3.11 13.21 -7.56
CA LYS A 3 1.74 12.74 -7.77
C LYS A 3 1.37 11.73 -6.69
N PRO A 4 0.13 11.73 -6.21
CA PRO A 4 -0.32 10.73 -5.26
C PRO A 4 -0.17 9.32 -5.83
N ILE A 5 0.26 8.39 -4.99
CA ILE A 5 0.29 6.98 -5.36
C ILE A 5 -1.03 6.35 -4.94
N ILE A 6 -1.66 5.64 -5.86
CA ILE A 6 -2.93 4.96 -5.61
C ILE A 6 -2.63 3.61 -4.95
N ASP A 7 -3.21 3.37 -3.79
CA ASP A 7 -3.09 2.08 -3.10
C ASP A 7 -4.28 1.20 -3.47
N ILE A 8 -3.99 0.00 -3.96
CA ILE A 8 -4.99 -1.01 -4.32
C ILE A 8 -4.74 -2.23 -3.44
N VAL A 9 -5.81 -2.81 -2.92
CA VAL A 9 -5.73 -4.03 -2.13
C VAL A 9 -6.51 -5.13 -2.84
N VAL A 10 -5.85 -6.27 -3.05
CA VAL A 10 -6.45 -7.43 -3.72
C VAL A 10 -6.42 -8.62 -2.77
N GLY A 11 -7.58 -9.18 -2.50
CA GLY A 11 -7.69 -10.39 -1.68
C GLY A 11 -7.59 -11.64 -2.54
N VAL A 12 -6.72 -12.56 -2.14
CA VAL A 12 -6.49 -13.81 -2.87
C VAL A 12 -6.47 -14.98 -1.90
N THR A 13 -6.73 -16.17 -2.42
CA THR A 13 -6.74 -17.40 -1.61
C THR A 13 -5.36 -18.06 -1.53
N ASP A 14 -4.48 -17.80 -2.50
CA ASP A 14 -3.19 -18.49 -2.60
C ASP A 14 -2.15 -17.56 -3.22
N PHE A 15 -1.14 -17.20 -2.43
CA PHE A 15 -0.04 -16.33 -2.89
C PHE A 15 0.82 -17.00 -3.96
N ASP A 16 1.03 -18.30 -3.85
CA ASP A 16 1.87 -19.03 -4.82
C ASP A 16 1.26 -18.96 -6.22
N LYS A 17 -0.07 -19.03 -6.30
CA LYS A 17 -0.75 -18.91 -7.60
C LYS A 17 -0.56 -17.52 -8.20
N VAL A 18 -0.57 -16.49 -7.38
CA VAL A 18 -0.30 -15.13 -7.85
C VAL A 18 1.12 -15.03 -8.39
N MET A 19 2.09 -15.57 -7.65
CA MET A 19 3.50 -15.49 -8.03
C MET A 19 3.82 -16.27 -9.31
N LEU A 20 3.04 -17.29 -9.63
CA LEU A 20 3.18 -18.01 -10.91
C LEU A 20 2.93 -17.10 -12.11
N HIS A 21 2.21 -16.00 -11.94
CA HIS A 21 1.89 -15.05 -12.99
C HIS A 21 2.79 -13.81 -13.01
N ASN A 22 3.88 -13.80 -12.23
CA ASN A 22 4.75 -12.63 -12.13
C ASN A 22 5.29 -12.17 -13.49
N GLU A 23 5.63 -13.12 -14.37
CA GLU A 23 6.15 -12.77 -15.70
C GLU A 23 5.08 -12.11 -16.56
N GLN A 24 3.86 -12.65 -16.56
CA GLN A 24 2.75 -12.05 -17.31
C GLN A 24 2.41 -10.66 -16.76
N LEU A 25 2.41 -10.51 -15.44
CA LEU A 25 2.16 -9.21 -14.80
C LEU A 25 3.24 -8.21 -15.19
N ARG A 26 4.50 -8.60 -15.20
CA ARG A 26 5.60 -7.75 -15.61
C ARG A 26 5.42 -7.26 -17.04
N GLN A 27 4.95 -8.13 -17.93
CA GLN A 27 4.74 -7.79 -19.35
C GLN A 27 3.66 -6.70 -19.52
N VAL A 28 2.73 -6.57 -18.60
CA VAL A 28 1.69 -5.52 -18.64
C VAL A 28 1.98 -4.35 -17.69
N GLY A 29 3.21 -4.27 -17.18
CA GLY A 29 3.65 -3.13 -16.38
C GLY A 29 3.40 -3.24 -14.88
N ILE A 30 3.14 -4.44 -14.37
CA ILE A 30 2.93 -4.71 -12.94
C ILE A 30 4.14 -5.49 -12.43
N PHE A 31 4.91 -4.88 -11.53
CA PHE A 31 6.21 -5.40 -11.11
C PHE A 31 6.16 -5.88 -9.65
N TYR A 32 6.63 -7.13 -9.43
CA TYR A 32 6.74 -7.69 -8.09
C TYR A 32 7.89 -7.01 -7.33
N ARG A 33 7.63 -6.61 -6.09
CA ARG A 33 8.62 -5.94 -5.23
C ARG A 33 8.85 -6.68 -3.91
N GLY A 34 8.44 -7.93 -3.81
CA GLY A 34 8.65 -8.74 -2.63
C GLY A 34 7.55 -8.59 -1.60
N SER A 35 7.86 -8.96 -0.37
CA SER A 35 6.94 -8.84 0.75
C SER A 35 7.57 -7.89 1.76
N ASP A 36 7.10 -6.64 1.79
CA ASP A 36 7.62 -5.64 2.73
C ASP A 36 7.06 -5.86 4.14
N VAL A 37 5.89 -6.47 4.22
CA VAL A 37 5.22 -6.80 5.48
C VAL A 37 4.85 -8.27 5.42
N GLU A 38 5.01 -8.97 6.55
CA GLU A 38 4.61 -10.36 6.65
C GLU A 38 3.16 -10.54 6.20
N ARG A 39 2.89 -11.59 5.43
CA ARG A 39 1.57 -12.00 4.96
C ARG A 39 0.97 -11.15 3.84
N GLN A 40 1.78 -10.39 3.13
CA GLN A 40 1.31 -9.74 1.91
C GLN A 40 2.41 -9.71 0.86
N LEU A 41 1.99 -9.58 -0.40
CA LEU A 41 2.90 -9.36 -1.52
C LEU A 41 2.70 -7.94 -2.01
N LEU A 42 3.77 -7.29 -2.45
CA LEU A 42 3.70 -5.95 -3.01
C LEU A 42 4.04 -5.99 -4.49
N TYR A 43 3.15 -5.41 -5.29
CA TYR A 43 3.38 -5.12 -6.70
C TYR A 43 3.29 -3.62 -6.92
N VAL A 44 3.99 -3.12 -7.93
CA VAL A 44 3.97 -1.69 -8.25
C VAL A 44 3.73 -1.50 -9.73
N MET A 45 3.13 -0.35 -10.07
CA MET A 45 3.00 0.13 -11.44
C MET A 45 3.60 1.52 -11.53
N GLY A 46 4.10 1.91 -12.71
CA GLY A 46 4.61 3.23 -12.96
C GLY A 46 5.75 3.23 -13.95
N ASP A 47 6.43 4.37 -14.07
CA ASP A 47 7.61 4.52 -14.92
C ASP A 47 8.85 4.09 -14.13
N MET A 48 9.28 2.85 -14.35
CA MET A 48 10.39 2.28 -13.61
C MET A 48 11.75 2.88 -14.02
N GLU A 49 11.86 3.41 -15.21
CA GLU A 49 13.09 4.08 -15.65
C GLU A 49 13.35 5.35 -14.85
N ASN A 50 12.29 6.10 -14.57
CA ASN A 50 12.38 7.33 -13.78
C ASN A 50 12.02 7.12 -12.31
N ASP A 51 11.85 5.87 -11.89
CA ASP A 51 11.47 5.48 -10.52
C ASP A 51 10.22 6.24 -10.04
N THR A 52 9.27 6.43 -10.95
CA THR A 52 8.00 7.11 -10.64
C THR A 52 6.90 6.08 -10.57
N ARG A 53 6.43 5.79 -9.37
CA ARG A 53 5.36 4.82 -9.14
C ARG A 53 4.02 5.53 -9.15
N THR A 54 3.03 4.88 -9.78
CA THR A 54 1.66 5.39 -9.82
C THR A 54 0.72 4.59 -8.94
N HIS A 55 1.03 3.31 -8.73
CA HIS A 55 0.18 2.41 -7.96
C HIS A 55 1.02 1.48 -7.09
N HIS A 56 0.55 1.26 -5.86
CA HIS A 56 0.99 0.17 -5.01
C HIS A 56 -0.16 -0.83 -4.92
N ILE A 57 0.12 -2.09 -5.27
CA ILE A 57 -0.88 -3.16 -5.25
C ILE A 57 -0.51 -4.13 -4.14
N HIS A 58 -1.32 -4.16 -3.10
CA HIS A 58 -1.11 -5.01 -1.93
C HIS A 58 -1.93 -6.28 -2.10
N ILE A 59 -1.26 -7.41 -2.20
CA ILE A 59 -1.91 -8.72 -2.33
C ILE A 59 -1.95 -9.34 -0.94
N VAL A 60 -3.16 -9.58 -0.44
CA VAL A 60 -3.38 -10.11 0.92
C VAL A 60 -4.31 -11.31 0.85
N LYS A 61 -4.36 -12.08 1.93
CA LYS A 61 -5.30 -13.22 2.00
C LYS A 61 -6.73 -12.69 2.06
N TRP A 62 -7.59 -13.24 1.20
CA TRP A 62 -9.00 -12.90 1.18
C TRP A 62 -9.62 -13.12 2.56
N ASN A 63 -10.30 -12.12 3.07
CA ASN A 63 -10.99 -12.14 4.37
C ASN A 63 -10.04 -12.43 5.56
N GLY A 64 -8.74 -12.27 5.38
CA GLY A 64 -7.76 -12.38 6.46
C GLY A 64 -7.63 -11.09 7.26
N THR A 65 -6.74 -11.09 8.26
CA THR A 65 -6.52 -9.94 9.13
C THR A 65 -6.10 -8.70 8.35
N GLU A 66 -5.15 -8.84 7.44
CA GLU A 66 -4.65 -7.72 6.64
C GLU A 66 -5.74 -7.16 5.74
N TRP A 67 -6.54 -8.02 5.10
CA TRP A 67 -7.68 -7.62 4.30
C TRP A 67 -8.67 -6.78 5.12
N LYS A 68 -9.04 -7.28 6.29
CA LYS A 68 -9.99 -6.58 7.18
C LYS A 68 -9.45 -5.24 7.63
N ASN A 69 -8.15 -5.17 7.95
CA ASN A 69 -7.51 -3.93 8.35
C ASN A 69 -7.56 -2.88 7.24
N TYR A 70 -7.27 -3.27 6.00
CA TYR A 70 -7.34 -2.36 4.87
C TYR A 70 -8.76 -1.87 4.60
N ILE A 71 -9.75 -2.76 4.71
CA ILE A 71 -11.15 -2.38 4.51
C ILE A 71 -11.61 -1.40 5.60
N HIS A 72 -11.28 -1.68 6.87
CA HIS A 72 -11.59 -0.78 7.98
C HIS A 72 -10.90 0.57 7.82
N PHE A 73 -9.64 0.56 7.40
CA PHE A 73 -8.87 1.77 7.15
C PHE A 73 -9.52 2.62 6.04
N ARG A 74 -9.89 1.99 4.94
CA ARG A 74 -10.57 2.66 3.83
C ARG A 74 -11.88 3.30 4.29
N ASP A 75 -12.70 2.52 5.00
CA ASP A 75 -14.01 2.99 5.46
C ASP A 75 -13.86 4.14 6.45
N TYR A 76 -12.88 4.03 7.35
CA TYR A 76 -12.59 5.11 8.30
C TYR A 76 -12.20 6.41 7.57
N LEU A 77 -11.33 6.33 6.58
CA LEU A 77 -10.93 7.51 5.81
C LEU A 77 -12.08 8.09 4.99
N ASN A 78 -12.94 7.23 4.44
CA ASN A 78 -14.11 7.69 3.70
C ASN A 78 -15.10 8.44 4.59
N ASP A 79 -15.22 8.04 5.86
CA ASP A 79 -16.11 8.66 6.82
C ASP A 79 -15.48 9.83 7.58
N ASN A 80 -14.16 10.04 7.44
CA ASN A 80 -13.41 11.04 8.21
C ASN A 80 -12.50 11.83 7.27
N GLU A 81 -13.06 12.82 6.59
CA GLU A 81 -12.36 13.59 5.57
C GLU A 81 -11.07 14.21 6.09
N ASN A 82 -11.09 14.75 7.33
CA ASN A 82 -9.89 15.34 7.90
C ASN A 82 -8.75 14.35 8.07
N MET A 83 -9.06 13.11 8.45
CA MET A 83 -8.04 12.06 8.57
C MET A 83 -7.54 11.62 7.21
N ALA A 84 -8.40 11.58 6.21
CA ALA A 84 -7.99 11.27 4.84
C ALA A 84 -6.99 12.32 4.33
N LEU A 85 -7.26 13.60 4.58
CA LEU A 85 -6.35 14.68 4.20
C LEU A 85 -5.02 14.60 4.96
N GLN A 86 -5.05 14.30 6.25
CA GLN A 86 -3.84 14.13 7.04
C GLN A 86 -3.00 12.94 6.55
N TYR A 87 -3.66 11.83 6.24
CA TYR A 87 -2.96 10.66 5.70
C TYR A 87 -2.29 10.96 4.37
N GLN A 88 -3.01 11.65 3.47
CA GLN A 88 -2.46 12.05 2.19
C GLN A 88 -1.25 12.96 2.35
N LYS A 89 -1.34 13.92 3.27
CA LYS A 89 -0.25 14.84 3.57
C LYS A 89 0.99 14.10 4.11
N VAL A 90 0.79 13.15 5.02
CA VAL A 90 1.88 12.35 5.57
C VAL A 90 2.53 11.52 4.48
N LYS A 91 1.73 10.90 3.59
CA LYS A 91 2.27 10.15 2.45
C LYS A 91 3.14 11.02 1.56
N GLU A 92 2.70 12.25 1.25
CA GLU A 92 3.47 13.17 0.43
C GLU A 92 4.78 13.58 1.11
N GLU A 93 4.73 13.85 2.41
CA GLU A 93 5.93 14.20 3.19
C GLU A 93 6.92 13.04 3.23
N LEU A 94 6.45 11.81 3.45
CA LEU A 94 7.31 10.64 3.48
C LEU A 94 7.91 10.34 2.10
N GLU A 95 7.13 10.53 1.04
CA GLU A 95 7.61 10.35 -0.33
C GLU A 95 8.75 11.33 -0.62
N SER A 96 8.60 12.58 -0.23
CA SER A 96 9.63 13.60 -0.41
C SER A 96 10.87 13.33 0.44
N LYS A 97 10.65 12.97 1.72
CA LYS A 97 11.74 12.78 2.68
C LYS A 97 12.54 11.51 2.44
N TYR A 98 11.87 10.44 2.02
CA TYR A 98 12.47 9.12 1.89
C TYR A 98 12.40 8.60 0.45
N ALA A 99 12.53 9.49 -0.54
CA ALA A 99 12.45 9.11 -1.95
C ALA A 99 13.43 7.97 -2.29
N ASP A 100 14.62 7.97 -1.67
CA ASP A 100 15.65 6.96 -1.91
C ASP A 100 15.69 5.85 -0.86
N ASN A 101 14.72 5.83 0.08
CA ASN A 101 14.73 4.87 1.18
C ASN A 101 13.32 4.31 1.38
N ARG A 102 13.00 3.24 0.66
CA ARG A 102 11.68 2.60 0.70
C ARG A 102 11.35 1.96 2.05
N VAL A 103 12.36 1.46 2.74
CA VAL A 103 12.14 0.86 4.07
C VAL A 103 11.65 1.92 5.05
N ALA A 104 12.31 3.08 5.09
CA ALA A 104 11.90 4.17 5.96
C ALA A 104 10.52 4.72 5.58
N TYR A 105 10.23 4.83 4.28
CA TYR A 105 8.91 5.24 3.80
C TYR A 105 7.82 4.28 4.29
N THR A 106 8.04 2.99 4.10
CA THR A 106 7.08 1.96 4.49
C THR A 106 6.85 1.98 6.00
N HIS A 107 7.89 2.11 6.80
CA HIS A 107 7.78 2.19 8.26
C HIS A 107 7.00 3.44 8.70
N GLY A 108 7.27 4.60 8.11
CA GLY A 108 6.55 5.83 8.43
C GLY A 108 5.08 5.74 8.06
N LYS A 109 4.79 5.20 6.90
CA LYS A 109 3.41 4.99 6.45
C LYS A 109 2.68 4.01 7.38
N GLN A 110 3.34 2.92 7.78
CA GLN A 110 2.74 1.92 8.65
C GLN A 110 2.44 2.49 10.04
N ASP A 111 3.31 3.34 10.58
CA ASP A 111 3.07 4.00 11.86
C ASP A 111 1.78 4.83 11.81
N MET A 112 1.57 5.57 10.71
CA MET A 112 0.35 6.36 10.55
C MET A 112 -0.89 5.48 10.44
N ILE A 113 -0.79 4.38 9.70
CA ILE A 113 -1.89 3.41 9.55
C ILE A 113 -2.24 2.81 10.93
N ASP A 114 -1.24 2.45 11.72
CA ASP A 114 -1.45 1.88 13.05
C ASP A 114 -2.15 2.86 13.98
N ILE A 115 -1.78 4.13 13.93
CA ILE A 115 -2.44 5.19 14.73
C ILE A 115 -3.91 5.31 14.33
N ILE A 116 -4.21 5.32 13.05
CA ILE A 116 -5.58 5.46 12.54
C ILE A 116 -6.42 4.25 12.94
N LEU A 117 -5.90 3.04 12.77
CA LEU A 117 -6.60 1.81 13.17
C LEU A 117 -6.85 1.76 14.67
N ASP A 118 -5.88 2.19 15.47
CA ASP A 118 -6.03 2.24 16.92
C ASP A 118 -7.13 3.20 17.34
N ASN A 119 -7.16 4.39 16.73
CA ASN A 119 -8.22 5.38 16.97
C ASN A 119 -9.59 4.85 16.57
N GLN A 120 -9.69 4.13 15.46
CA GLN A 120 -10.93 3.55 15.00
C GLN A 120 -11.46 2.49 16.00
N LEU A 121 -10.57 1.65 16.52
CA LEU A 121 -10.94 0.56 17.42
C LEU A 121 -11.26 1.06 18.83
N ASN A 122 -10.63 2.14 19.29
CA ASN A 122 -10.74 2.66 20.65
C ASN A 122 -11.59 3.93 20.74
N GLY A 123 -11.96 4.48 19.62
CA GLY A 123 -12.77 5.69 19.56
C GLY A 123 -14.20 5.39 19.21
#